data_87045af430f862ca451f561cf9b53bd9
#
_entry.id   87045af430f862ca451f561cf9b53bd9
#
_cell.length_a   1.000
_cell.length_b   1.000
_cell.length_c   1.000
_cell.angle_alpha   90.00
_cell.angle_beta   90.00
_cell.angle_gamma   90.00
#
_symmetry.space_group_name_H-M   'P 1'
#
loop_
_entity.id
_entity.type
_entity.pdbx_description
1 polymer ?
#
loop_
_entity_poly.entity_id
_entity_poly.type
_entity_poly.pdbx_seq_one_letter_code
_entity_poly.pdbx_strand_id
1 'polypeptide(L)'
;TRNDIAIIIYTSGTGGLPKGVMLPHRAIIHNCQGAFDAIQELGLEDEIFLSFLPLSHSYEYTAGLWFPIYIGAQIYFAEGLDQLSKNMGEAQPTIMTAVPRLYELMHAKITKGIKLSGGLKEIMFLKTLELGTKKYHKVKALSLLEVLLDYLLDKIIRDKVRKNFGGRLK
;
A
#
# COMPACT_ATOMS: atom_id res chain seq x y z
N THR A 1 14.77 -29.04 -8.04
CA THR A 1 13.42 -29.39 -8.55
C THR A 1 12.36 -28.49 -7.90
N ARG A 2 11.12 -28.54 -8.38
CA ARG A 2 10.01 -27.78 -7.75
C ARG A 2 9.75 -28.18 -6.30
N ASN A 3 10.15 -29.35 -5.87
CA ASN A 3 9.94 -29.87 -4.52
C ASN A 3 11.10 -29.57 -3.57
N ASP A 4 12.23 -29.07 -4.10
CA ASP A 4 13.36 -28.71 -3.26
C ASP A 4 13.00 -27.50 -2.39
N ILE A 5 13.59 -27.44 -1.19
CA ILE A 5 13.38 -26.33 -0.26
C ILE A 5 14.03 -25.09 -0.83
N ALA A 6 13.23 -24.04 -1.04
CA ALA A 6 13.68 -22.75 -1.53
C ALA A 6 14.13 -21.83 -0.39
N ILE A 7 13.43 -21.90 0.75
CA ILE A 7 13.67 -21.02 1.89
C ILE A 7 13.19 -21.66 3.20
N ILE A 8 13.81 -21.25 4.30
CA ILE A 8 13.32 -21.50 5.65
C ILE A 8 12.95 -20.16 6.31
N ILE A 9 11.68 -19.98 6.63
CA ILE A 9 11.20 -18.79 7.34
C ILE A 9 10.94 -19.14 8.80
N TYR A 10 11.57 -18.41 9.72
CA TYR A 10 11.38 -18.62 11.14
C TYR A 10 10.16 -17.89 11.67
N THR A 11 9.38 -18.60 12.49
CA THR A 11 8.23 -18.03 13.22
C THR A 11 8.47 -18.13 14.72
N SER A 12 7.84 -17.25 15.49
CA SER A 12 8.02 -17.17 16.95
C SER A 12 7.51 -18.37 17.75
N GLY A 13 6.93 -19.39 17.14
CA GLY A 13 6.46 -20.62 17.79
C GLY A 13 5.67 -20.40 19.10
N THR A 14 4.62 -21.15 19.35
CA THR A 14 3.79 -21.05 20.56
C THR A 14 4.50 -21.43 21.87
N GLY A 15 5.68 -22.04 21.80
CA GLY A 15 6.48 -22.48 22.96
C GLY A 15 7.76 -21.65 23.19
N GLY A 16 7.88 -20.46 22.60
CA GLY A 16 9.03 -19.56 22.81
C GLY A 16 10.29 -19.92 22.00
N LEU A 17 10.37 -21.09 21.39
CA LEU A 17 11.47 -21.46 20.49
C LEU A 17 11.07 -21.18 19.04
N PRO A 18 11.94 -20.50 18.26
CA PRO A 18 11.67 -20.27 16.84
C PRO A 18 11.53 -21.57 16.07
N LYS A 19 10.51 -21.64 15.20
CA LYS A 19 10.28 -22.78 14.30
C LYS A 19 10.60 -22.39 12.88
N GLY A 20 11.47 -23.14 12.21
CA GLY A 20 11.82 -22.96 10.80
C GLY A 20 10.79 -23.65 9.90
N VAL A 21 10.00 -22.87 9.18
CA VAL A 21 9.04 -23.36 8.18
C VAL A 21 9.76 -23.52 6.85
N MET A 22 9.89 -24.74 6.38
CA MET A 22 10.55 -25.07 5.10
C MET A 22 9.55 -24.92 3.95
N LEU A 23 9.84 -24.01 3.03
CA LEU A 23 8.99 -23.73 1.87
C LEU A 23 9.67 -24.22 0.58
N PRO A 24 9.06 -25.13 -0.18
CA PRO A 24 9.57 -25.56 -1.46
C PRO A 24 9.29 -24.51 -2.57
N HIS A 25 10.06 -24.55 -3.66
CA HIS A 25 9.85 -23.67 -4.81
C HIS A 25 8.41 -23.65 -5.31
N ARG A 26 7.75 -24.82 -5.36
CA ARG A 26 6.34 -24.91 -5.78
C ARG A 26 5.39 -24.07 -4.95
N ALA A 27 5.63 -23.90 -3.65
CA ALA A 27 4.77 -23.13 -2.76
C ALA A 27 4.86 -21.63 -3.11
N ILE A 28 6.07 -21.14 -3.39
CA ILE A 28 6.29 -19.74 -3.81
C ILE A 28 5.60 -19.49 -5.16
N ILE A 29 5.82 -20.36 -6.14
CA ILE A 29 5.22 -20.23 -7.48
C ILE A 29 3.70 -20.25 -7.40
N HIS A 30 3.12 -21.17 -6.62
CA HIS A 30 1.67 -21.26 -6.44
C HIS A 30 1.07 -19.99 -5.80
N ASN A 31 1.75 -19.43 -4.80
CA ASN A 31 1.31 -18.18 -4.18
C ASN A 31 1.41 -17.00 -5.15
N CYS A 32 2.47 -16.93 -5.97
CA CYS A 32 2.60 -15.88 -7.00
C CYS A 32 1.48 -15.99 -8.04
N GLN A 33 1.13 -17.21 -8.47
CA GLN A 33 0.04 -17.45 -9.40
C GLN A 33 -1.31 -17.02 -8.80
N GLY A 34 -1.59 -17.41 -7.54
CA GLY A 34 -2.82 -16.98 -6.84
C GLY A 34 -2.87 -15.46 -6.65
N ALA A 35 -1.75 -14.81 -6.37
CA ALA A 35 -1.68 -13.36 -6.31
C ALA A 35 -1.97 -12.71 -7.67
N PHE A 36 -1.41 -13.27 -8.76
CA PHE A 36 -1.70 -12.80 -10.11
C PHE A 36 -3.19 -12.90 -10.44
N ASP A 37 -3.80 -14.07 -10.19
CA ASP A 37 -5.23 -14.29 -10.44
C ASP A 37 -6.11 -13.31 -9.66
N ALA A 38 -5.70 -12.94 -8.43
CA ALA A 38 -6.44 -12.04 -7.57
C ALA A 38 -6.39 -10.57 -8.01
N ILE A 39 -5.29 -10.11 -8.62
CA ILE A 39 -5.10 -8.69 -8.94
C ILE A 39 -4.94 -8.38 -10.43
N GLN A 40 -5.03 -9.38 -11.33
CA GLN A 40 -4.92 -9.17 -12.77
C GLN A 40 -5.92 -8.17 -13.33
N GLU A 41 -7.09 -8.03 -12.71
CA GLU A 41 -8.12 -7.05 -13.09
C GLU A 41 -7.66 -5.60 -12.93
N LEU A 42 -6.59 -5.34 -12.16
CA LEU A 42 -5.97 -4.02 -12.05
C LEU A 42 -5.24 -3.58 -13.34
N GLY A 43 -5.16 -4.46 -14.36
CA GLY A 43 -4.44 -4.19 -15.60
C GLY A 43 -2.94 -4.10 -15.33
N LEU A 44 -2.31 -5.24 -15.03
CA LEU A 44 -0.88 -5.32 -14.77
C LEU A 44 -0.10 -5.15 -16.08
N GLU A 45 0.74 -4.12 -16.13
CA GLU A 45 1.61 -3.78 -17.27
C GLU A 45 3.04 -3.51 -16.75
N ASP A 46 3.53 -2.28 -16.91
CA ASP A 46 4.85 -1.83 -16.42
C ASP A 46 4.78 -1.45 -14.94
N GLU A 47 4.66 -2.45 -14.07
CA GLU A 47 4.48 -2.21 -12.63
C GLU A 47 5.79 -1.87 -11.93
N ILE A 48 5.68 -0.97 -10.95
CA ILE A 48 6.75 -0.62 -10.00
C ILE A 48 6.26 -0.96 -8.60
N PHE A 49 6.94 -1.88 -7.95
CA PHE A 49 6.69 -2.27 -6.57
C PHE A 49 7.59 -1.52 -5.62
N LEU A 50 7.03 -1.02 -4.53
CA LEU A 50 7.80 -0.51 -3.39
C LEU A 50 7.74 -1.52 -2.24
N SER A 51 8.86 -2.18 -2.00
CA SER A 51 9.04 -3.13 -0.90
C SER A 51 9.64 -2.41 0.30
N PHE A 52 8.95 -2.44 1.45
CA PHE A 52 9.41 -1.76 2.67
C PHE A 52 9.22 -2.59 3.95
N LEU A 53 8.43 -3.64 3.91
CA LEU A 53 8.28 -4.56 5.03
C LEU A 53 9.48 -5.51 5.11
N PRO A 54 9.76 -6.11 6.26
CA PRO A 54 10.87 -7.06 6.37
C PRO A 54 10.66 -8.30 5.49
N LEU A 55 11.63 -8.59 4.63
CA LEU A 55 11.61 -9.79 3.78
C LEU A 55 11.68 -11.11 4.57
N SER A 56 11.98 -11.06 5.87
CA SER A 56 11.88 -12.21 6.78
C SER A 56 10.43 -12.64 7.06
N HIS A 57 9.44 -11.81 6.75
CA HIS A 57 8.03 -12.17 6.83
C HIS A 57 7.51 -12.74 5.51
N SER A 58 6.76 -13.84 5.59
CA SER A 58 6.22 -14.56 4.43
C SER A 58 5.39 -13.67 3.51
N TYR A 59 4.67 -12.69 4.05
CA TYR A 59 3.86 -11.75 3.26
C TYR A 59 4.73 -10.91 2.34
N GLU A 60 5.73 -10.20 2.88
CA GLU A 60 6.62 -9.36 2.07
C GLU A 60 7.52 -10.20 1.17
N TYR A 61 7.99 -11.34 1.66
CA TYR A 61 8.78 -12.27 0.87
C TYR A 61 8.06 -12.73 -0.39
N THR A 62 6.76 -12.98 -0.30
CA THR A 62 5.95 -13.38 -1.45
C THR A 62 5.52 -12.16 -2.27
N ALA A 63 4.84 -11.20 -1.64
CA ALA A 63 4.14 -10.13 -2.35
C ALA A 63 5.04 -8.93 -2.70
N GLY A 64 6.12 -8.69 -1.94
CA GLY A 64 7.06 -7.60 -2.18
C GLY A 64 8.32 -8.03 -2.94
N LEU A 65 8.60 -9.33 -3.05
CA LEU A 65 9.79 -9.84 -3.75
C LEU A 65 9.42 -10.80 -4.89
N TRP A 66 8.87 -11.98 -4.58
CA TRP A 66 8.70 -13.03 -5.59
C TRP A 66 7.58 -12.75 -6.59
N PHE A 67 6.50 -12.14 -6.13
CA PHE A 67 5.40 -11.80 -7.03
C PHE A 67 5.80 -10.73 -8.06
N PRO A 68 6.46 -9.61 -7.69
CA PRO A 68 6.99 -8.69 -8.71
C PRO A 68 7.93 -9.36 -9.71
N ILE A 69 8.85 -10.23 -9.23
CA ILE A 69 9.73 -11.00 -10.14
C ILE A 69 8.91 -11.89 -11.07
N TYR A 70 7.87 -12.55 -10.55
CA TYR A 70 7.01 -13.44 -11.32
C TYR A 70 6.31 -12.75 -12.49
N ILE A 71 5.87 -11.51 -12.29
CA ILE A 71 5.19 -10.72 -13.33
C ILE A 71 6.14 -9.82 -14.14
N GLY A 72 7.45 -9.84 -13.87
CA GLY A 72 8.44 -9.02 -14.58
C GLY A 72 8.42 -7.54 -14.18
N ALA A 73 7.91 -7.20 -13.00
CA ALA A 73 7.84 -5.83 -12.50
C ALA A 73 9.19 -5.32 -11.97
N GLN A 74 9.34 -4.00 -11.88
CA GLN A 74 10.45 -3.37 -11.18
C GLN A 74 10.23 -3.41 -9.67
N ILE A 75 11.30 -3.60 -8.90
CA ILE A 75 11.25 -3.57 -7.43
C ILE A 75 12.14 -2.43 -6.93
N TYR A 76 11.54 -1.56 -6.13
CA TYR A 76 12.24 -0.53 -5.40
C TYR A 76 12.22 -0.87 -3.91
N PHE A 77 13.39 -1.05 -3.29
CA PHE A 77 13.50 -1.32 -1.85
C PHE A 77 13.61 -0.01 -1.09
N ALA A 78 12.69 0.21 -0.16
CA ALA A 78 12.70 1.41 0.66
C ALA A 78 13.87 1.39 1.67
N GLU A 79 14.43 2.57 1.93
CA GLU A 79 15.54 2.75 2.89
C GLU A 79 15.09 2.55 4.35
N GLY A 80 13.79 2.67 4.62
CA GLY A 80 13.17 2.49 5.94
C GLY A 80 11.89 3.31 6.07
N LEU A 81 11.17 3.12 7.19
CA LEU A 81 9.87 3.78 7.43
C LEU A 81 9.98 5.31 7.46
N ASP A 82 11.08 5.84 7.98
CA ASP A 82 11.29 7.29 8.07
C ASP A 82 11.47 7.94 6.68
N GLN A 83 12.05 7.21 5.74
CA GLN A 83 12.28 7.64 4.36
C GLN A 83 11.16 7.23 3.40
N LEU A 84 10.18 6.47 3.88
CA LEU A 84 9.16 5.86 3.02
C LEU A 84 8.42 6.90 2.14
N SER A 85 8.07 8.06 2.69
CA SER A 85 7.40 9.13 1.94
C SER A 85 8.29 9.72 0.82
N LYS A 86 9.61 9.83 1.06
CA LYS A 86 10.60 10.23 0.06
C LYS A 86 10.73 9.16 -1.01
N ASN A 87 10.89 7.90 -0.61
CA ASN A 87 11.01 6.77 -1.53
C ASN A 87 9.76 6.58 -2.39
N MET A 88 8.55 6.82 -1.85
CA MET A 88 7.32 6.86 -2.65
C MET A 88 7.34 7.94 -3.73
N GLY A 89 7.85 9.13 -3.40
CA GLY A 89 7.99 10.22 -4.36
C GLY A 89 9.00 9.94 -5.47
N GLU A 90 10.10 9.26 -5.13
CA GLU A 90 11.17 8.90 -6.08
C GLU A 90 10.77 7.72 -6.97
N ALA A 91 10.31 6.62 -6.38
CA ALA A 91 9.94 5.41 -7.09
C ALA A 91 8.62 5.52 -7.85
N GLN A 92 7.70 6.36 -7.37
CA GLN A 92 6.33 6.48 -7.90
C GLN A 92 5.69 5.11 -8.11
N PRO A 93 5.58 4.29 -7.05
CA PRO A 93 5.13 2.92 -7.18
C PRO A 93 3.69 2.84 -7.70
N THR A 94 3.40 1.79 -8.45
CA THR A 94 2.05 1.44 -8.88
C THR A 94 1.38 0.47 -7.92
N ILE A 95 2.19 -0.35 -7.25
CA ILE A 95 1.74 -1.34 -6.26
C ILE A 95 2.71 -1.31 -5.07
N MET A 96 2.17 -1.44 -3.87
CA MET A 96 2.97 -1.70 -2.68
C MET A 96 2.21 -2.61 -1.71
N THR A 97 2.96 -3.46 -1.03
CA THR A 97 2.43 -4.22 0.11
C THR A 97 2.33 -3.31 1.32
N ALA A 98 1.28 -3.42 2.08
CA ALA A 98 1.09 -2.60 3.26
C ALA A 98 0.35 -3.35 4.37
N VAL A 99 0.56 -2.92 5.60
CA VAL A 99 -0.14 -3.41 6.78
C VAL A 99 -0.99 -2.28 7.37
N PRO A 100 -2.10 -2.57 8.07
CA PRO A 100 -2.99 -1.53 8.62
C PRO A 100 -2.26 -0.45 9.41
N ARG A 101 -1.24 -0.83 10.17
CA ARG A 101 -0.43 0.10 10.97
C ARG A 101 0.23 1.21 10.15
N LEU A 102 0.62 0.93 8.90
CA LEU A 102 1.18 1.95 8.02
C LEU A 102 0.15 3.03 7.72
N TYR A 103 -1.06 2.63 7.35
CA TYR A 103 -2.15 3.59 7.04
C TYR A 103 -2.51 4.45 8.25
N GLU A 104 -2.54 3.87 9.45
CA GLU A 104 -2.76 4.61 10.71
C GLU A 104 -1.68 5.69 10.91
N LEU A 105 -0.42 5.32 10.77
CA LEU A 105 0.72 6.24 10.92
C LEU A 105 0.69 7.35 9.86
N MET A 106 0.42 7.02 8.60
CA MET A 106 0.33 8.00 7.52
C MET A 106 -0.86 8.95 7.73
N HIS A 107 -2.02 8.42 8.08
CA HIS A 107 -3.20 9.23 8.40
C HIS A 107 -2.90 10.19 9.57
N ALA A 108 -2.31 9.70 10.64
CA ALA A 108 -1.94 10.53 11.80
C ALA A 108 -0.94 11.64 11.41
N LYS A 109 0.08 11.32 10.60
CA LYS A 109 1.09 12.27 10.12
C LYS A 109 0.45 13.37 9.25
N ILE A 110 -0.40 12.99 8.29
CA ILE A 110 -1.12 13.92 7.40
C ILE A 110 -2.04 14.82 8.24
N THR A 111 -2.86 14.24 9.10
CA THR A 111 -3.80 14.98 9.95
C THR A 111 -3.07 15.97 10.86
N LYS A 112 -1.96 15.55 11.49
CA LYS A 112 -1.13 16.44 12.32
C LYS A 112 -0.57 17.60 11.51
N GLY A 113 -0.02 17.33 10.32
CA GLY A 113 0.53 18.37 9.45
C GLY A 113 -0.52 19.40 9.00
N ILE A 114 -1.73 18.94 8.69
CA ILE A 114 -2.85 19.79 8.31
C ILE A 114 -3.32 20.67 9.49
N LYS A 115 -3.47 20.09 10.68
CA LYS A 115 -3.84 20.83 11.90
C LYS A 115 -2.82 21.93 12.22
N LEU A 116 -1.52 21.63 12.08
CA LEU A 116 -0.47 22.62 12.29
C LEU A 116 -0.51 23.77 11.26
N SER A 117 -0.98 23.49 10.04
CA SER A 117 -1.17 24.52 9.00
C SER A 117 -2.38 25.41 9.29
N GLY A 118 -3.42 24.87 9.94
CA GLY A 118 -4.65 25.58 10.33
C GLY A 118 -5.44 26.23 9.20
N GLY A 119 -6.41 27.06 9.58
CA GLY A 119 -7.14 27.93 8.65
C GLY A 119 -7.91 27.19 7.55
N LEU A 120 -7.97 27.78 6.37
CA LEU A 120 -8.75 27.26 5.25
C LEU A 120 -8.33 25.85 4.81
N LYS A 121 -7.05 25.51 4.92
CA LYS A 121 -6.54 24.17 4.54
C LYS A 121 -7.12 23.07 5.43
N GLU A 122 -7.21 23.33 6.72
CA GLU A 122 -7.79 22.39 7.68
C GLU A 122 -9.28 22.19 7.41
N ILE A 123 -10.03 23.29 7.20
CA ILE A 123 -11.46 23.23 6.89
C ILE A 123 -11.72 22.43 5.63
N MET A 124 -10.97 22.67 4.55
CA MET A 124 -11.08 21.95 3.29
C MET A 124 -10.76 20.45 3.46
N PHE A 125 -9.74 20.12 4.23
CA PHE A 125 -9.38 18.73 4.52
C PHE A 125 -10.46 18.00 5.30
N LEU A 126 -10.98 18.60 6.36
CA LEU A 126 -12.07 18.01 7.16
C LEU A 126 -13.32 17.80 6.30
N LYS A 127 -13.65 18.76 5.42
CA LYS A 127 -14.77 18.61 4.48
C LYS A 127 -14.53 17.50 3.45
N THR A 128 -13.29 17.32 3.00
CA THR A 128 -12.90 16.22 2.12
C THR A 128 -13.12 14.86 2.79
N LEU A 129 -12.75 14.72 4.06
CA LEU A 129 -12.99 13.50 4.85
C LEU A 129 -14.48 13.24 5.05
N GLU A 130 -15.26 14.27 5.40
CA GLU A 130 -16.72 14.14 5.56
C GLU A 130 -17.39 13.63 4.30
N LEU A 131 -17.10 14.24 3.14
CA LEU A 131 -17.69 13.83 1.86
C LEU A 131 -17.23 12.43 1.46
N GLY A 132 -15.95 12.10 1.69
CA GLY A 132 -15.42 10.76 1.46
C GLY A 132 -16.12 9.69 2.29
N THR A 133 -16.35 9.97 3.57
CA THR A 133 -17.06 9.08 4.50
C THR A 133 -18.53 8.90 4.08
N LYS A 134 -19.22 9.95 3.66
CA LYS A 134 -20.60 9.86 3.13
C LYS A 134 -20.67 8.95 1.91
N LYS A 135 -19.71 9.07 0.97
CA LYS A 135 -19.63 8.21 -0.22
C LYS A 135 -19.37 6.75 0.14
N TYR A 136 -18.39 6.51 1.02
CA TYR A 136 -17.99 5.17 1.40
C TYR A 136 -19.11 4.39 2.07
N HIS A 137 -19.78 5.00 3.04
CA HIS A 137 -20.86 4.33 3.79
C HIS A 137 -22.22 4.34 3.04
N LYS A 138 -22.31 5.00 1.89
CA LYS A 138 -23.56 5.11 1.10
C LYS A 138 -24.76 5.59 1.93
N VAL A 139 -24.54 6.38 2.98
CA VAL A 139 -25.55 6.78 3.96
C VAL A 139 -26.61 7.71 3.35
N LYS A 140 -26.21 8.56 2.40
CA LYS A 140 -27.10 9.43 1.60
C LYS A 140 -26.43 9.77 0.27
N ALA A 141 -27.24 9.95 -0.78
CA ALA A 141 -26.76 10.55 -2.02
C ALA A 141 -26.28 11.99 -1.75
N LEU A 142 -25.16 12.37 -2.35
CA LEU A 142 -24.67 13.74 -2.28
C LEU A 142 -25.61 14.67 -3.06
N SER A 143 -25.88 15.85 -2.51
CA SER A 143 -26.55 16.91 -3.25
C SER A 143 -25.69 17.41 -4.40
N LEU A 144 -26.28 18.10 -5.39
CA LEU A 144 -25.51 18.66 -6.53
C LEU A 144 -24.38 19.58 -6.09
N LEU A 145 -24.59 20.39 -5.05
CA LEU A 145 -23.55 21.26 -4.47
C LEU A 145 -22.42 20.45 -3.82
N GLU A 146 -22.77 19.36 -3.10
CA GLU A 146 -21.76 18.48 -2.51
C GLU A 146 -20.95 17.73 -3.59
N VAL A 147 -21.56 17.33 -4.69
CA VAL A 147 -20.87 16.71 -5.82
C VAL A 147 -19.85 17.68 -6.44
N LEU A 148 -20.26 18.94 -6.69
CA LEU A 148 -19.36 19.96 -7.23
C LEU A 148 -18.21 20.26 -6.27
N LEU A 149 -18.52 20.41 -4.98
CA LEU A 149 -17.52 20.65 -3.95
C LEU A 149 -16.53 19.47 -3.82
N ASP A 150 -17.05 18.24 -3.83
CA ASP A 150 -16.22 17.03 -3.77
C ASP A 150 -15.27 16.93 -4.97
N TYR A 151 -15.72 17.31 -6.18
CA TYR A 151 -14.86 17.40 -7.36
C TYR A 151 -13.73 18.42 -7.20
N LEU A 152 -14.03 19.60 -6.67
CA LEU A 152 -13.02 20.64 -6.41
C LEU A 152 -12.02 20.20 -5.34
N LEU A 153 -12.51 19.59 -4.26
CA LEU A 153 -11.68 19.08 -3.18
C LEU A 153 -10.82 17.87 -3.63
N ASP A 154 -11.29 17.08 -4.59
CA ASP A 154 -10.49 16.02 -5.20
C ASP A 154 -9.23 16.60 -5.85
N LYS A 155 -9.39 17.65 -6.65
CA LYS A 155 -8.29 18.32 -7.34
C LYS A 155 -7.30 19.04 -6.41
N ILE A 156 -7.82 19.67 -5.36
CA ILE A 156 -7.00 20.54 -4.48
C ILE A 156 -6.37 19.73 -3.34
N ILE A 157 -7.11 18.83 -2.73
CA ILE A 157 -6.70 18.13 -1.51
C ILE A 157 -6.26 16.70 -1.81
N ARG A 158 -7.15 15.87 -2.45
CA ARG A 158 -6.83 14.45 -2.68
C ARG A 158 -5.67 14.26 -3.63
N ASP A 159 -5.51 15.10 -4.65
CA ASP A 159 -4.35 15.04 -5.55
C ASP A 159 -3.03 15.30 -4.81
N LYS A 160 -3.03 16.22 -3.84
CA LYS A 160 -1.84 16.44 -2.99
C LYS A 160 -1.53 15.23 -2.11
N VAL A 161 -2.57 14.59 -1.56
CA VAL A 161 -2.40 13.37 -0.78
C VAL A 161 -1.88 12.25 -1.68
N ARG A 162 -2.48 12.01 -2.85
CA ARG A 162 -2.01 11.00 -3.82
C ARG A 162 -0.54 11.20 -4.22
N LYS A 163 -0.12 12.46 -4.43
CA LYS A 163 1.28 12.78 -4.75
C LYS A 163 2.26 12.39 -3.64
N ASN A 164 1.85 12.45 -2.36
CA ASN A 164 2.68 11.96 -1.26
C ASN A 164 2.87 10.43 -1.28
N PHE A 165 2.02 9.72 -2.02
CA PHE A 165 2.13 8.28 -2.29
C PHE A 165 2.72 7.99 -3.69
N GLY A 166 3.39 8.97 -4.31
CA GLY A 166 3.97 8.83 -5.65
C GLY A 166 2.98 9.10 -6.79
N GLY A 167 1.68 9.21 -6.51
CA GLY A 167 0.62 9.59 -7.48
C GLY A 167 0.19 8.51 -8.47
N ARG A 168 0.79 7.31 -8.45
CA ARG A 168 0.56 6.22 -9.41
C ARG A 168 -0.02 4.94 -8.80
N LEU A 169 -0.20 4.87 -7.49
CA LEU A 169 -0.78 3.68 -6.83
C LEU A 169 -2.17 3.37 -7.39
N LYS A 170 -2.35 2.09 -7.77
CA LYS A 170 -3.59 1.51 -8.29
C LYS A 170 -4.51 1.04 -7.18
#